data_5468bf0c82b85757411cc819fe0128eb
#
_entry.id   5468bf0c82b85757411cc819fe0128eb
#
_cell.length_a   1.000
_cell.length_b   1.000
_cell.length_c   1.000
_cell.angle_alpha   90.00
_cell.angle_beta   90.00
_cell.angle_gamma   90.00
#
_symmetry.space_group_name_H-M   'P 1'
#
loop_
_entity.id
_entity.type
_entity.pdbx_description
1 polymer ?
#
loop_
_entity_poly.entity_id
_entity_poly.type
_entity_poly.pdbx_seq_one_letter_code
_entity_poly.pdbx_strand_id
1 'polypeptide(L)'
;MYLIRGLKNLSLFNERFSEEQLVVTIGNFDGLHQGHKKIIQEMKNISQNSSAKTMVIFTEPHAKEFFSMDKNIMDQPARISPWRDKFKNLENENIDFAFFLKFNKSLQTMSPEIFIEKVLGPLNISNLMIGDDFRFGQDRKGDFLMLKDWSKSQGISLSKLPTFSIDNRRVSSTWIRETLSLSDFSTTKKLLGRPYSFEGKVVHGNRLGRSIGFPTANIWLPKNNLPIKGVFSVKISIDVSEFEGIANIGIRPTVGGTSPVLEVNIFDFKKEIYGKRIKVEFVKKIRDEKKFDSLDDLKKQIAKDVNTAKEQLLDEKN
;
A
#
# COMPACT_ATOMS: atom_id res chain seq x y z
N MET A 1 6.38 16.39 -2.44
CA MET A 1 7.07 15.52 -1.45
C MET A 1 8.45 15.12 -1.96
N TYR A 2 9.53 15.28 -1.16
CA TYR A 2 10.89 14.83 -1.49
C TYR A 2 11.14 13.42 -0.96
N LEU A 3 11.70 12.51 -1.79
CA LEU A 3 11.93 11.11 -1.43
C LEU A 3 13.42 10.83 -1.18
N ILE A 4 13.76 10.43 0.05
CA ILE A 4 15.08 9.96 0.45
C ILE A 4 15.12 8.43 0.33
N ARG A 5 16.00 7.88 -0.52
CA ARG A 5 16.10 6.42 -0.74
C ARG A 5 17.34 5.84 -0.08
N GLY A 6 17.13 5.21 1.09
CA GLY A 6 18.20 4.55 1.84
C GLY A 6 19.17 5.51 2.53
N LEU A 7 19.91 4.97 3.48
CA LEU A 7 20.86 5.73 4.32
C LEU A 7 21.94 6.48 3.53
N LYS A 8 22.35 5.94 2.39
CA LYS A 8 23.38 6.57 1.55
C LYS A 8 23.01 7.97 1.03
N ASN A 9 21.70 8.25 0.91
CA ASN A 9 21.23 9.55 0.42
C ASN A 9 20.87 10.52 1.56
N LEU A 10 21.10 10.13 2.80
CA LEU A 10 20.82 10.97 3.96
C LEU A 10 21.80 12.17 4.05
N SER A 11 23.06 11.96 3.66
CA SER A 11 24.04 13.06 3.57
C SER A 11 23.60 14.14 2.58
N LEU A 12 23.19 13.74 1.37
CA LEU A 12 22.68 14.68 0.37
C LEU A 12 21.39 15.41 0.81
N PHE A 13 20.54 14.72 1.57
CA PHE A 13 19.38 15.35 2.18
C PHE A 13 19.81 16.41 3.19
N ASN A 14 20.75 16.08 4.08
CA ASN A 14 21.22 17.03 5.10
C ASN A 14 21.96 18.22 4.49
N GLU A 15 22.78 18.04 3.46
CA GLU A 15 23.42 19.14 2.73
C GLU A 15 22.40 20.15 2.18
N ARG A 16 21.24 19.64 1.74
CA ARG A 16 20.19 20.48 1.12
C ARG A 16 19.18 21.06 2.11
N PHE A 17 18.92 20.38 3.21
CA PHE A 17 17.84 20.65 4.15
C PHE A 17 18.28 20.67 5.61
N SER A 18 19.57 21.02 5.89
CA SER A 18 20.15 21.06 7.25
C SER A 18 19.39 21.96 8.21
N GLU A 19 18.88 23.10 7.70
CA GLU A 19 18.18 24.10 8.50
C GLU A 19 16.72 23.74 8.79
N GLU A 20 16.16 22.76 8.07
CA GLU A 20 14.76 22.39 8.25
C GLU A 20 14.56 21.58 9.53
N GLN A 21 13.78 22.09 10.45
CA GLN A 21 13.30 21.32 11.60
C GLN A 21 12.25 20.30 11.16
N LEU A 22 12.27 19.11 11.76
CA LEU A 22 11.44 18.00 11.33
C LEU A 22 10.49 17.50 12.41
N VAL A 23 9.23 17.34 12.05
CA VAL A 23 8.25 16.50 12.76
C VAL A 23 8.28 15.12 12.11
N VAL A 24 8.76 14.13 12.84
CA VAL A 24 9.06 12.79 12.29
C VAL A 24 8.12 11.73 12.85
N THR A 25 7.69 10.82 12.00
CA THR A 25 7.07 9.55 12.44
C THR A 25 7.71 8.37 11.74
N ILE A 26 7.72 7.21 12.41
CA ILE A 26 8.27 5.97 11.88
C ILE A 26 7.21 4.88 11.90
N GLY A 27 7.00 4.21 10.77
CA GLY A 27 6.02 3.13 10.68
C GLY A 27 6.05 2.43 9.33
N ASN A 28 5.19 1.43 9.15
CA ASN A 28 5.12 0.71 7.87
C ASN A 28 4.19 1.38 6.86
N PHE A 29 3.19 2.09 7.33
CA PHE A 29 2.20 2.82 6.52
C PHE A 29 1.58 1.98 5.39
N ASP A 30 1.46 0.65 5.61
CA ASP A 30 0.83 -0.24 4.64
C ASP A 30 -0.67 0.02 4.58
N GLY A 31 -1.16 0.39 3.39
CA GLY A 31 -2.53 0.79 3.14
C GLY A 31 -2.87 2.24 3.48
N LEU A 32 -2.03 2.98 4.21
CA LEU A 32 -2.30 4.35 4.70
C LEU A 32 -3.74 4.49 5.21
N HIS A 33 -4.07 3.72 6.25
CA HIS A 33 -5.41 3.64 6.84
C HIS A 33 -5.72 4.83 7.76
N GLN A 34 -6.97 4.95 8.24
CA GLN A 34 -7.44 6.04 9.08
C GLN A 34 -6.56 6.29 10.32
N GLY A 35 -6.04 5.22 10.95
CA GLY A 35 -5.07 5.38 12.05
C GLY A 35 -3.77 6.08 11.61
N HIS A 36 -3.24 5.78 10.42
CA HIS A 36 -2.09 6.50 9.88
C HIS A 36 -2.42 7.95 9.50
N LYS A 37 -3.61 8.21 8.97
CA LYS A 37 -4.06 9.56 8.64
C LYS A 37 -4.18 10.44 9.88
N LYS A 38 -4.62 9.85 11.00
CA LYS A 38 -4.68 10.57 12.29
C LYS A 38 -3.29 10.99 12.76
N ILE A 39 -2.29 10.10 12.61
CA ILE A 39 -0.88 10.43 12.89
C ILE A 39 -0.41 11.60 12.02
N ILE A 40 -0.67 11.52 10.71
CA ILE A 40 -0.29 12.57 9.76
C ILE A 40 -0.97 13.89 10.08
N GLN A 41 -2.23 13.87 10.51
CA GLN A 41 -2.95 15.08 10.91
C GLN A 41 -2.29 15.75 12.11
N GLU A 42 -1.91 14.98 13.12
CA GLU A 42 -1.19 15.52 14.30
C GLU A 42 0.19 16.06 13.91
N MET A 43 0.93 15.38 13.03
CA MET A 43 2.19 15.89 12.49
C MET A 43 2.01 17.25 11.83
N LYS A 44 0.95 17.42 11.01
CA LYS A 44 0.65 18.69 10.34
C LYS A 44 0.30 19.79 11.32
N ASN A 45 -0.47 19.47 12.36
CA ASN A 45 -0.81 20.46 13.39
C ASN A 45 0.45 20.99 14.09
N ILE A 46 1.39 20.10 14.45
CA ILE A 46 2.67 20.49 15.06
C ILE A 46 3.51 21.29 14.05
N SER A 47 3.62 20.80 12.82
CA SER A 47 4.36 21.43 11.72
C SER A 47 3.89 22.88 11.47
N GLN A 48 2.59 23.12 11.42
CA GLN A 48 2.01 24.45 11.22
C GLN A 48 2.34 25.41 12.37
N ASN A 49 2.36 24.92 13.60
CA ASN A 49 2.63 25.72 14.80
C ASN A 49 4.11 26.03 15.01
N SER A 50 5.01 25.20 14.47
CA SER A 50 6.48 25.29 14.67
C SER A 50 7.26 25.66 13.41
N SER A 51 6.60 25.85 12.28
CA SER A 51 7.23 26.02 10.94
C SER A 51 8.14 24.84 10.53
N ALA A 52 8.06 23.70 11.23
CA ALA A 52 8.83 22.51 10.93
C ALA A 52 8.23 21.76 9.74
N LYS A 53 9.01 20.92 9.06
CA LYS A 53 8.57 20.08 7.95
C LYS A 53 8.19 18.69 8.42
N THR A 54 7.25 18.05 7.75
CA THR A 54 6.79 16.70 8.05
C THR A 54 7.64 15.64 7.37
N MET A 55 8.08 14.61 8.13
CA MET A 55 8.80 13.47 7.57
C MET A 55 8.20 12.13 8.03
N VAL A 56 7.93 11.25 7.07
CA VAL A 56 7.54 9.85 7.34
C VAL A 56 8.69 8.92 6.99
N ILE A 57 9.15 8.15 7.97
CA ILE A 57 10.18 7.11 7.79
C ILE A 57 9.49 5.75 7.70
N PHE A 58 9.82 4.96 6.67
CA PHE A 58 9.27 3.62 6.49
C PHE A 58 10.25 2.65 5.85
N THR A 59 10.05 1.35 6.08
CA THR A 59 10.90 0.31 5.49
C THR A 59 10.27 -0.30 4.24
N GLU A 60 11.13 -0.66 3.28
CA GLU A 60 10.73 -1.38 2.06
C GLU A 60 11.85 -2.34 1.60
N PRO A 61 11.58 -3.63 1.38
CA PRO A 61 10.31 -4.28 1.68
C PRO A 61 9.93 -4.18 3.16
N HIS A 62 8.68 -4.49 3.49
CA HIS A 62 8.29 -4.63 4.89
C HIS A 62 9.11 -5.73 5.57
N ALA A 63 9.50 -5.57 6.85
CA ALA A 63 10.31 -6.56 7.55
C ALA A 63 9.74 -7.99 7.45
N LYS A 64 8.42 -8.17 7.63
CA LYS A 64 7.77 -9.49 7.49
C LYS A 64 7.91 -10.09 6.09
N GLU A 65 7.91 -9.27 5.05
CA GLU A 65 8.15 -9.73 3.68
C GLU A 65 9.59 -10.17 3.49
N PHE A 66 10.54 -9.38 3.99
CA PHE A 66 11.96 -9.73 3.94
C PHE A 66 12.24 -11.09 4.61
N PHE A 67 11.67 -11.35 5.78
CA PHE A 67 11.81 -12.63 6.48
C PHE A 67 11.07 -13.81 5.82
N SER A 68 10.23 -13.54 4.83
CA SER A 68 9.47 -14.56 4.10
C SER A 68 9.83 -14.64 2.62
N MET A 69 10.92 -13.98 2.18
CA MET A 69 11.32 -13.97 0.76
C MET A 69 11.61 -15.36 0.18
N ASP A 70 12.11 -16.27 1.02
CA ASP A 70 12.40 -17.66 0.61
C ASP A 70 11.14 -18.55 0.56
N LYS A 71 9.99 -18.04 1.01
CA LYS A 71 8.71 -18.75 0.99
C LYS A 71 8.00 -18.56 -0.36
N ASN A 72 7.07 -19.48 -0.64
CA ASN A 72 6.15 -19.27 -1.76
C ASN A 72 5.43 -17.92 -1.58
N ILE A 73 5.18 -17.21 -2.69
CA ILE A 73 4.52 -15.88 -2.68
C ILE A 73 3.17 -15.91 -1.94
N MET A 74 2.49 -17.06 -1.96
CA MET A 74 1.20 -17.25 -1.28
C MET A 74 1.32 -17.30 0.24
N ASP A 75 2.50 -17.70 0.75
CA ASP A 75 2.78 -17.82 2.19
C ASP A 75 3.40 -16.53 2.73
N GLN A 76 3.67 -15.55 1.85
CA GLN A 76 4.15 -14.24 2.25
C GLN A 76 2.99 -13.38 2.75
N PRO A 77 3.24 -12.43 3.66
CA PRO A 77 2.21 -11.49 4.10
C PRO A 77 1.61 -10.72 2.91
N ALA A 78 0.29 -10.73 2.79
CA ALA A 78 -0.38 -9.98 1.73
C ALA A 78 -0.14 -8.47 1.90
N ARG A 79 0.24 -7.79 0.83
CA ARG A 79 0.49 -6.36 0.81
C ARG A 79 -0.81 -5.61 0.47
N ILE A 80 -1.21 -4.69 1.33
CA ILE A 80 -2.43 -3.89 1.10
C ILE A 80 -2.24 -2.94 -0.07
N SER A 81 -1.08 -2.27 -0.14
CA SER A 81 -0.76 -1.33 -1.22
C SER A 81 0.64 -1.56 -1.77
N PRO A 82 0.86 -1.54 -3.10
CA PRO A 82 2.19 -1.41 -3.68
C PRO A 82 2.92 -0.17 -3.13
N TRP A 83 4.26 -0.20 -3.11
CA TRP A 83 5.04 0.91 -2.55
C TRP A 83 4.78 2.25 -3.27
N ARG A 84 4.47 2.21 -4.58
CA ARG A 84 4.13 3.42 -5.36
C ARG A 84 2.83 4.05 -4.89
N ASP A 85 1.83 3.23 -4.58
CA ASP A 85 0.54 3.70 -4.07
C ASP A 85 0.71 4.27 -2.65
N LYS A 86 1.58 3.65 -1.83
CA LYS A 86 1.97 4.21 -0.53
C LYS A 86 2.56 5.60 -0.68
N PHE A 87 3.53 5.76 -1.60
CA PHE A 87 4.17 7.04 -1.87
C PHE A 87 3.15 8.09 -2.33
N LYS A 88 2.32 7.76 -3.33
CA LYS A 88 1.26 8.65 -3.84
C LYS A 88 0.25 9.04 -2.75
N ASN A 89 -0.13 8.10 -1.89
CA ASN A 89 -1.03 8.38 -0.78
C ASN A 89 -0.39 9.33 0.26
N LEU A 90 0.90 9.19 0.55
CA LEU A 90 1.62 10.13 1.43
C LEU A 90 1.75 11.52 0.78
N GLU A 91 1.98 11.57 -0.53
CA GLU A 91 2.01 12.82 -1.30
C GLU A 91 0.66 13.54 -1.29
N ASN A 92 -0.45 12.80 -1.47
CA ASN A 92 -1.81 13.34 -1.36
C ASN A 92 -2.15 13.84 0.06
N GLU A 93 -1.47 13.33 1.07
CA GLU A 93 -1.56 13.85 2.44
C GLU A 93 -0.63 15.06 2.67
N ASN A 94 0.01 15.61 1.63
CA ASN A 94 0.90 16.76 1.69
C ASN A 94 2.06 16.60 2.70
N ILE A 95 2.65 15.42 2.79
CA ILE A 95 3.88 15.18 3.53
C ILE A 95 5.06 15.80 2.78
N ASP A 96 5.96 16.51 3.48
CA ASP A 96 7.11 17.20 2.86
C ASP A 96 8.20 16.19 2.46
N PHE A 97 8.54 15.25 3.35
CA PHE A 97 9.63 14.30 3.19
C PHE A 97 9.18 12.86 3.45
N ALA A 98 9.60 11.94 2.58
CA ALA A 98 9.44 10.51 2.78
C ALA A 98 10.82 9.84 2.82
N PHE A 99 11.20 9.27 3.95
CA PHE A 99 12.45 8.55 4.09
C PHE A 99 12.24 7.04 4.01
N PHE A 100 12.67 6.49 2.93
CA PHE A 100 12.56 5.09 2.57
C PHE A 100 13.83 4.33 3.02
N LEU A 101 13.70 3.51 4.05
CA LEU A 101 14.77 2.63 4.51
C LEU A 101 14.69 1.29 3.79
N LYS A 102 15.74 0.91 3.06
CA LYS A 102 15.83 -0.41 2.46
C LYS A 102 15.99 -1.46 3.56
N PHE A 103 14.94 -2.28 3.78
CA PHE A 103 15.06 -3.41 4.69
C PHE A 103 15.89 -4.52 4.03
N ASN A 104 17.08 -4.74 4.57
CA ASN A 104 18.06 -5.71 4.10
C ASN A 104 18.80 -6.31 5.30
N LYS A 105 19.78 -7.18 5.05
CA LYS A 105 20.57 -7.81 6.11
C LYS A 105 21.23 -6.79 7.03
N SER A 106 21.79 -5.71 6.49
CA SER A 106 22.43 -4.64 7.29
C SER A 106 21.44 -3.96 8.23
N LEU A 107 20.21 -3.62 7.78
CA LEU A 107 19.20 -3.02 8.65
C LEU A 107 18.63 -4.05 9.66
N GLN A 108 18.51 -5.32 9.26
CA GLN A 108 18.06 -6.41 10.13
C GLN A 108 18.98 -6.60 11.34
N THR A 109 20.32 -6.55 11.13
CA THR A 109 21.33 -6.77 12.17
C THR A 109 21.76 -5.50 12.90
N MET A 110 21.20 -4.35 12.55
CA MET A 110 21.51 -3.07 13.15
C MET A 110 20.98 -3.00 14.58
N SER A 111 21.85 -2.76 15.57
CA SER A 111 21.40 -2.58 16.95
C SER A 111 20.52 -1.34 17.09
N PRO A 112 19.68 -1.26 18.15
CA PRO A 112 18.85 -0.07 18.39
C PRO A 112 19.68 1.22 18.50
N GLU A 113 20.86 1.16 19.15
CA GLU A 113 21.76 2.30 19.33
C GLU A 113 22.28 2.81 17.99
N ILE A 114 22.73 1.88 17.13
CA ILE A 114 23.23 2.21 15.78
C ILE A 114 22.07 2.71 14.89
N PHE A 115 20.85 2.20 15.08
CA PHE A 115 19.68 2.72 14.38
C PHE A 115 19.41 4.19 14.77
N ILE A 116 19.44 4.50 16.06
CA ILE A 116 19.31 5.88 16.55
C ILE A 116 20.41 6.75 15.96
N GLU A 117 21.67 6.35 16.09
CA GLU A 117 22.84 7.10 15.62
C GLU A 117 22.80 7.37 14.11
N LYS A 118 22.50 6.34 13.29
CA LYS A 118 22.62 6.44 11.82
C LYS A 118 21.34 6.85 11.10
N VAL A 119 20.17 6.65 11.70
CA VAL A 119 18.88 6.95 11.06
C VAL A 119 18.25 8.22 11.61
N LEU A 120 18.24 8.39 12.93
CA LEU A 120 17.59 9.52 13.59
C LEU A 120 18.54 10.65 13.91
N GLY A 121 19.73 10.32 14.43
CA GLY A 121 20.73 11.30 14.85
C GLY A 121 21.16 12.32 13.78
N PRO A 122 21.28 11.94 12.50
CA PRO A 122 21.59 12.88 11.44
C PRO A 122 20.46 13.85 11.06
N LEU A 123 19.24 13.65 11.56
CA LEU A 123 18.07 14.47 11.23
C LEU A 123 17.86 15.57 12.28
N ASN A 124 17.54 16.79 11.84
CA ASN A 124 17.21 17.91 12.72
C ASN A 124 15.75 17.75 13.24
N ILE A 125 15.53 16.79 14.15
CA ILE A 125 14.23 16.43 14.67
C ILE A 125 13.83 17.36 15.82
N SER A 126 12.72 18.07 15.69
CA SER A 126 12.07 18.78 16.80
C SER A 126 11.05 17.92 17.54
N ASN A 127 10.30 17.13 16.79
CA ASN A 127 9.24 16.28 17.32
C ASN A 127 9.31 14.88 16.71
N LEU A 128 9.33 13.85 17.57
CA LEU A 128 9.26 12.45 17.17
C LEU A 128 7.93 11.84 17.66
N MET A 129 7.14 11.30 16.73
CA MET A 129 5.84 10.73 17.01
C MET A 129 5.83 9.24 16.63
N ILE A 130 5.53 8.37 17.58
CA ILE A 130 5.56 6.91 17.35
C ILE A 130 4.30 6.23 17.89
N GLY A 131 3.93 5.11 17.26
CA GLY A 131 2.84 4.26 17.75
C GLY A 131 3.21 3.58 19.09
N ASP A 132 2.19 3.14 19.81
CA ASP A 132 2.30 2.50 21.11
C ASP A 132 3.02 1.13 21.09
N ASP A 133 3.00 0.45 19.96
CA ASP A 133 3.63 -0.86 19.71
C ASP A 133 4.93 -0.78 18.89
N PHE A 134 5.46 0.43 18.71
CA PHE A 134 6.67 0.64 17.91
C PHE A 134 7.88 -0.07 18.55
N ARG A 135 8.60 -0.82 17.71
CA ARG A 135 9.84 -1.50 18.04
C ARG A 135 10.81 -1.38 16.86
N PHE A 136 12.10 -1.26 17.14
CA PHE A 136 13.14 -1.08 16.12
C PHE A 136 14.45 -1.81 16.49
N GLY A 137 15.38 -1.78 15.54
CA GLY A 137 16.66 -2.46 15.71
C GLY A 137 16.59 -3.98 15.65
N GLN A 138 17.75 -4.61 15.79
CA GLN A 138 17.88 -6.06 15.78
C GLN A 138 17.00 -6.70 16.85
N ASP A 139 16.29 -7.77 16.46
CA ASP A 139 15.39 -8.53 17.33
C ASP A 139 14.29 -7.69 17.98
N ARG A 140 14.00 -6.49 17.44
CA ARG A 140 13.02 -5.55 17.98
C ARG A 140 13.33 -5.09 19.42
N LYS A 141 14.61 -5.04 19.79
CA LYS A 141 15.07 -4.69 21.14
C LYS A 141 14.89 -3.21 21.48
N GLY A 142 14.92 -2.32 20.48
CA GLY A 142 14.64 -0.90 20.65
C GLY A 142 13.16 -0.65 20.93
N ASP A 143 12.86 0.20 21.89
CA ASP A 143 11.50 0.51 22.31
C ASP A 143 11.29 2.01 22.61
N PHE A 144 10.11 2.33 23.13
CA PHE A 144 9.74 3.69 23.50
C PHE A 144 10.64 4.29 24.57
N LEU A 145 11.06 3.52 25.58
CA LEU A 145 11.88 4.03 26.67
C LEU A 145 13.27 4.46 26.17
N MET A 146 13.88 3.66 25.33
CA MET A 146 15.14 3.99 24.70
C MET A 146 15.06 5.28 23.86
N LEU A 147 13.99 5.44 23.07
CA LEU A 147 13.76 6.69 22.33
C LEU A 147 13.50 7.86 23.26
N LYS A 148 12.84 7.66 24.39
CA LYS A 148 12.56 8.70 25.38
C LYS A 148 13.83 9.26 26.00
N ASP A 149 14.74 8.39 26.40
CA ASP A 149 16.03 8.79 26.99
C ASP A 149 16.90 9.52 25.95
N TRP A 150 16.98 8.99 24.73
CA TRP A 150 17.67 9.66 23.65
C TRP A 150 17.04 11.01 23.28
N SER A 151 15.73 11.07 23.09
CA SER A 151 15.04 12.32 22.75
C SER A 151 15.25 13.40 23.81
N LYS A 152 15.21 13.01 25.09
CA LYS A 152 15.48 13.94 26.20
C LYS A 152 16.89 14.51 26.11
N SER A 153 17.90 13.69 25.79
CA SER A 153 19.30 14.15 25.66
C SER A 153 19.52 15.10 24.48
N GLN A 154 18.66 15.01 23.47
CA GLN A 154 18.73 15.85 22.25
C GLN A 154 17.75 17.04 22.27
N GLY A 155 16.96 17.22 23.32
CA GLY A 155 15.93 18.26 23.36
C GLY A 155 14.73 18.03 22.43
N ILE A 156 14.53 16.77 21.98
CA ILE A 156 13.46 16.37 21.06
C ILE A 156 12.16 16.09 21.85
N SER A 157 11.05 16.66 21.40
CA SER A 157 9.74 16.31 21.93
C SER A 157 9.29 14.94 21.42
N LEU A 158 9.22 13.94 22.32
CA LEU A 158 8.71 12.60 21.97
C LEU A 158 7.27 12.45 22.41
N SER A 159 6.40 12.07 21.48
CA SER A 159 4.99 11.77 21.77
C SER A 159 4.62 10.35 21.34
N LYS A 160 3.80 9.72 22.19
CA LYS A 160 3.17 8.43 21.91
C LYS A 160 1.78 8.67 21.37
N LEU A 161 1.52 8.14 20.19
CA LEU A 161 0.23 8.32 19.54
C LEU A 161 -0.82 7.37 20.11
N PRO A 162 -2.02 7.88 20.41
CA PRO A 162 -3.10 7.02 20.87
C PRO A 162 -3.57 6.10 19.76
N THR A 163 -4.03 4.92 20.17
CA THR A 163 -4.66 3.97 19.26
C THR A 163 -5.93 4.56 18.68
N PHE A 164 -6.05 4.57 17.36
CA PHE A 164 -7.28 4.94 16.67
C PHE A 164 -8.17 3.71 16.47
N SER A 165 -9.42 3.80 16.91
CA SER A 165 -10.38 2.69 16.84
C SER A 165 -11.66 3.09 16.11
N ILE A 166 -12.27 2.13 15.42
CA ILE A 166 -13.59 2.20 14.83
C ILE A 166 -14.38 1.01 15.39
N ASP A 167 -15.61 1.23 15.83
CA ASP A 167 -16.47 0.19 16.40
C ASP A 167 -15.78 -0.60 17.53
N ASN A 168 -15.08 0.10 18.44
CA ASN A 168 -14.29 -0.44 19.56
C ASN A 168 -13.15 -1.39 19.15
N ARG A 169 -12.81 -1.49 17.87
CA ARG A 169 -11.67 -2.26 17.38
C ARG A 169 -10.59 -1.33 16.83
N ARG A 170 -9.31 -1.57 17.23
CA ARG A 170 -8.14 -0.83 16.70
C ARG A 170 -8.06 -0.96 15.19
N VAL A 171 -7.97 0.18 14.49
CA VAL A 171 -7.70 0.22 13.05
C VAL A 171 -6.25 -0.16 12.79
N SER A 172 -6.04 -1.22 12.03
CA SER A 172 -4.70 -1.77 11.74
C SER A 172 -4.62 -2.41 10.36
N SER A 173 -3.40 -2.52 9.81
CA SER A 173 -3.19 -3.26 8.57
C SER A 173 -3.61 -4.74 8.67
N THR A 174 -3.59 -5.34 9.86
CA THR A 174 -4.07 -6.71 10.08
C THR A 174 -5.58 -6.79 9.85
N TRP A 175 -6.35 -5.91 10.47
CA TRP A 175 -7.81 -5.89 10.27
C TRP A 175 -8.19 -5.61 8.82
N ILE A 176 -7.48 -4.71 8.13
CA ILE A 176 -7.71 -4.46 6.70
C ILE A 176 -7.44 -5.71 5.85
N ARG A 177 -6.39 -6.48 6.15
CA ARG A 177 -6.15 -7.75 5.43
C ARG A 177 -7.25 -8.77 5.68
N GLU A 178 -7.78 -8.83 6.88
CA GLU A 178 -8.94 -9.69 7.22
C GLU A 178 -10.17 -9.29 6.38
N THR A 179 -10.54 -8.02 6.37
CA THR A 179 -11.71 -7.55 5.58
C THR A 179 -11.52 -7.77 4.09
N LEU A 180 -10.30 -7.54 3.57
CA LEU A 180 -9.97 -7.79 2.17
C LEU A 180 -10.03 -9.28 1.82
N SER A 181 -9.54 -10.18 2.68
CA SER A 181 -9.61 -11.62 2.46
C SER A 181 -11.05 -12.14 2.39
N LEU A 182 -11.95 -11.49 3.12
CA LEU A 182 -13.40 -11.74 3.08
C LEU A 182 -14.11 -10.98 1.96
N SER A 183 -13.38 -10.13 1.21
CA SER A 183 -13.93 -9.24 0.20
C SER A 183 -14.99 -8.26 0.75
N ASP A 184 -14.89 -7.91 2.03
CA ASP A 184 -15.69 -6.87 2.67
C ASP A 184 -15.11 -5.49 2.35
N PHE A 185 -15.43 -4.99 1.14
CA PHE A 185 -14.96 -3.68 0.68
C PHE A 185 -15.66 -2.53 1.41
N SER A 186 -16.83 -2.72 1.97
CA SER A 186 -17.53 -1.71 2.76
C SER A 186 -16.76 -1.37 4.03
N THR A 187 -16.45 -2.37 4.85
CA THR A 187 -15.61 -2.18 6.05
C THR A 187 -14.21 -1.74 5.67
N THR A 188 -13.61 -2.31 4.62
CA THR A 188 -12.29 -1.89 4.11
C THR A 188 -12.26 -0.40 3.77
N LYS A 189 -13.30 0.14 3.10
CA LYS A 189 -13.44 1.55 2.76
C LYS A 189 -13.50 2.42 4.02
N LYS A 190 -14.25 2.01 5.05
CA LYS A 190 -14.29 2.71 6.36
C LYS A 190 -12.90 2.76 7.00
N LEU A 191 -12.18 1.62 7.01
CA LEU A 191 -10.85 1.53 7.62
C LEU A 191 -9.77 2.33 6.88
N LEU A 192 -9.81 2.33 5.55
CA LEU A 192 -8.88 3.06 4.69
C LEU A 192 -9.24 4.55 4.54
N GLY A 193 -10.52 4.91 4.73
CA GLY A 193 -11.07 6.23 4.40
C GLY A 193 -11.10 6.53 2.90
N ARG A 194 -11.05 5.48 2.07
CA ARG A 194 -11.18 5.50 0.61
C ARG A 194 -11.50 4.11 0.10
N PRO A 195 -12.07 3.99 -1.12
CA PRO A 195 -12.24 2.69 -1.77
C PRO A 195 -10.90 1.95 -1.94
N TYR A 196 -10.96 0.62 -1.88
CA TYR A 196 -9.80 -0.22 -2.14
C TYR A 196 -9.52 -0.29 -3.64
N SER A 197 -8.30 0.00 -4.03
CA SER A 197 -7.91 0.06 -5.44
C SER A 197 -6.45 -0.31 -5.67
N PHE A 198 -6.14 -0.77 -6.89
CA PHE A 198 -4.78 -0.87 -7.42
C PHE A 198 -4.58 0.11 -8.57
N GLU A 199 -3.39 0.68 -8.65
CA GLU A 199 -2.96 1.47 -9.80
C GLU A 199 -1.76 0.81 -10.47
N GLY A 200 -1.88 0.53 -11.78
CA GLY A 200 -0.81 -0.13 -12.51
C GLY A 200 -0.75 0.26 -13.98
N LYS A 201 0.39 -0.06 -14.61
CA LYS A 201 0.60 0.13 -16.04
C LYS A 201 -0.07 -1.00 -16.80
N VAL A 202 -0.81 -0.66 -17.86
CA VAL A 202 -1.36 -1.66 -18.79
C VAL A 202 -0.24 -2.24 -19.62
N VAL A 203 -0.10 -3.56 -19.60
CA VAL A 203 0.91 -4.33 -20.30
C VAL A 203 0.29 -5.32 -21.29
N HIS A 204 1.09 -5.82 -22.22
CA HIS A 204 0.65 -6.87 -23.11
C HIS A 204 0.41 -8.18 -22.34
N GLY A 205 -0.70 -8.85 -22.61
CA GLY A 205 -1.04 -10.18 -22.12
C GLY A 205 -1.20 -11.18 -23.27
N ASN A 206 -1.69 -12.37 -22.96
CA ASN A 206 -1.86 -13.47 -23.93
C ASN A 206 -3.01 -13.25 -24.94
N ARG A 207 -3.76 -12.16 -24.83
CA ARG A 207 -4.87 -11.77 -25.74
C ARG A 207 -6.00 -12.81 -25.86
N LEU A 208 -6.09 -13.80 -24.98
CA LEU A 208 -7.12 -14.85 -25.01
C LEU A 208 -8.53 -14.25 -24.89
N GLY A 209 -8.74 -13.26 -24.04
CA GLY A 209 -10.03 -12.58 -23.91
C GLY A 209 -10.53 -11.96 -25.21
N ARG A 210 -9.63 -11.45 -26.08
CA ARG A 210 -10.01 -10.88 -27.39
C ARG A 210 -10.59 -11.94 -28.31
N SER A 211 -10.04 -13.16 -28.34
CA SER A 211 -10.52 -14.24 -29.22
C SER A 211 -11.91 -14.77 -28.86
N ILE A 212 -12.31 -14.60 -27.59
CA ILE A 212 -13.63 -15.04 -27.08
C ILE A 212 -14.64 -13.88 -26.95
N GLY A 213 -14.28 -12.66 -27.39
CA GLY A 213 -15.21 -11.51 -27.39
C GLY A 213 -15.17 -10.65 -26.11
N PHE A 214 -14.28 -10.93 -25.17
CA PHE A 214 -14.11 -10.18 -23.92
C PHE A 214 -12.68 -9.66 -23.79
N PRO A 215 -12.28 -8.61 -24.55
CA PRO A 215 -10.92 -8.07 -24.49
C PRO A 215 -10.59 -7.57 -23.08
N THR A 216 -9.40 -7.93 -22.57
CA THR A 216 -8.93 -7.54 -21.24
C THR A 216 -7.67 -6.70 -21.31
N ALA A 217 -7.60 -5.68 -20.46
CA ALA A 217 -6.37 -4.97 -20.12
C ALA A 217 -5.65 -5.74 -19.00
N ASN A 218 -4.37 -6.08 -19.23
CA ASN A 218 -3.53 -6.69 -18.19
C ASN A 218 -2.81 -5.59 -17.44
N ILE A 219 -3.02 -5.49 -16.14
CA ILE A 219 -2.39 -4.50 -15.29
C ILE A 219 -1.17 -5.13 -14.62
N TRP A 220 -0.02 -4.49 -14.80
CA TRP A 220 1.20 -4.94 -14.14
C TRP A 220 1.08 -4.76 -12.62
N LEU A 221 1.31 -5.84 -11.89
CA LEU A 221 1.38 -5.86 -10.43
C LEU A 221 2.77 -6.29 -9.97
N PRO A 222 3.28 -5.78 -8.84
CA PRO A 222 4.50 -6.29 -8.25
C PRO A 222 4.32 -7.75 -7.81
N LYS A 223 5.41 -8.51 -7.80
CA LYS A 223 5.43 -9.91 -7.32
C LYS A 223 5.28 -9.96 -5.80
N ASN A 224 4.10 -9.68 -5.30
CA ASN A 224 3.75 -9.77 -3.87
C ASN A 224 2.47 -10.58 -3.72
N ASN A 225 2.27 -11.20 -2.56
CA ASN A 225 0.98 -11.77 -2.24
C ASN A 225 -0.08 -10.65 -2.15
N LEU A 226 -1.24 -10.89 -2.73
CA LEU A 226 -2.35 -9.95 -2.75
C LEU A 226 -3.42 -10.37 -1.73
N PRO A 227 -4.08 -9.40 -1.06
CA PRO A 227 -5.07 -9.70 -0.05
C PRO A 227 -6.44 -10.12 -0.62
N ILE A 228 -6.63 -10.01 -1.93
CA ILE A 228 -7.88 -10.39 -2.63
C ILE A 228 -7.59 -11.30 -3.82
N LYS A 229 -8.52 -12.20 -4.12
CA LYS A 229 -8.48 -13.12 -5.27
C LYS A 229 -9.89 -13.39 -5.78
N GLY A 230 -10.02 -13.66 -7.08
CA GLY A 230 -11.29 -13.97 -7.72
C GLY A 230 -11.72 -12.93 -8.73
N VAL A 231 -13.01 -12.93 -9.04
CA VAL A 231 -13.66 -12.06 -10.03
C VAL A 231 -14.50 -11.02 -9.32
N PHE A 232 -14.38 -9.76 -9.75
CA PHE A 232 -14.96 -8.60 -9.07
C PHE A 232 -15.60 -7.64 -10.06
N SER A 233 -16.69 -6.99 -9.66
CA SER A 233 -17.14 -5.75 -10.28
C SER A 233 -16.21 -4.61 -9.88
N VAL A 234 -15.85 -3.75 -10.84
CA VAL A 234 -14.85 -2.69 -10.64
C VAL A 234 -15.24 -1.39 -11.32
N LYS A 235 -14.77 -0.26 -10.76
CA LYS A 235 -14.70 1.04 -11.41
C LYS A 235 -13.27 1.29 -11.88
N ILE A 236 -13.10 1.86 -13.05
CA ILE A 236 -11.79 2.05 -13.67
C ILE A 236 -11.62 3.53 -14.02
N SER A 237 -10.53 4.14 -13.51
CA SER A 237 -10.17 5.51 -13.90
C SER A 237 -9.02 5.46 -14.90
N ILE A 238 -9.22 6.10 -16.04
CA ILE A 238 -8.23 6.26 -17.11
C ILE A 238 -8.12 7.75 -17.42
N ASP A 239 -6.97 8.35 -17.10
CA ASP A 239 -6.81 9.80 -17.16
C ASP A 239 -7.89 10.51 -16.30
N VAL A 240 -8.77 11.30 -16.91
CA VAL A 240 -9.91 12.00 -16.25
C VAL A 240 -11.25 11.29 -16.43
N SER A 241 -11.27 10.14 -17.11
CA SER A 241 -12.50 9.42 -17.44
C SER A 241 -12.71 8.22 -16.53
N GLU A 242 -13.96 7.95 -16.17
CA GLU A 242 -14.34 6.78 -15.39
C GLU A 242 -15.13 5.80 -16.23
N PHE A 243 -14.88 4.52 -15.99
CA PHE A 243 -15.51 3.39 -16.67
C PHE A 243 -15.91 2.34 -15.66
N GLU A 244 -16.78 1.44 -16.09
CA GLU A 244 -17.17 0.26 -15.33
C GLU A 244 -16.60 -0.99 -16.00
N GLY A 245 -16.47 -2.07 -15.22
CA GLY A 245 -15.91 -3.30 -15.75
C GLY A 245 -15.95 -4.47 -14.78
N ILE A 246 -15.32 -5.53 -15.23
CA ILE A 246 -15.09 -6.74 -14.44
C ILE A 246 -13.59 -7.01 -14.40
N ALA A 247 -13.09 -7.40 -13.23
CA ALA A 247 -11.67 -7.71 -13.03
C ALA A 247 -11.49 -9.12 -12.48
N ASN A 248 -10.48 -9.83 -12.99
CA ASN A 248 -9.99 -11.07 -12.41
C ASN A 248 -8.62 -10.83 -11.77
N ILE A 249 -8.50 -11.16 -10.48
CA ILE A 249 -7.23 -11.26 -9.78
C ILE A 249 -6.92 -12.72 -9.53
N GLY A 250 -5.84 -13.19 -10.11
CA GLY A 250 -5.37 -14.56 -9.97
C GLY A 250 -3.86 -14.66 -9.94
N ILE A 251 -3.38 -15.89 -9.98
CA ILE A 251 -1.97 -16.21 -10.02
C ILE A 251 -1.69 -17.04 -11.24
N ARG A 252 -0.71 -16.60 -12.04
CA ARG A 252 -0.22 -17.38 -13.18
C ARG A 252 1.10 -18.04 -12.85
N PRO A 253 1.28 -19.33 -13.23
CA PRO A 253 2.59 -19.92 -13.32
C PRO A 253 3.45 -19.15 -14.33
N THR A 254 4.70 -18.90 -14.00
CA THR A 254 5.70 -18.27 -14.87
C THR A 254 6.97 -19.10 -14.83
N VAL A 255 7.89 -18.90 -15.79
CA VAL A 255 9.19 -19.60 -15.84
C VAL A 255 10.02 -19.40 -14.55
N GLY A 256 9.75 -18.35 -13.77
CA GLY A 256 10.43 -18.06 -12.48
C GLY A 256 9.52 -18.17 -11.25
N GLY A 257 8.48 -19.01 -11.28
CA GLY A 257 7.54 -19.19 -10.17
C GLY A 257 6.12 -18.73 -10.50
N THR A 258 5.43 -18.13 -9.54
CA THR A 258 4.07 -17.61 -9.72
C THR A 258 4.06 -16.10 -9.67
N SER A 259 3.21 -15.45 -10.45
CA SER A 259 3.05 -14.00 -10.44
C SER A 259 1.57 -13.62 -10.36
N PRO A 260 1.22 -12.61 -9.56
CA PRO A 260 -0.15 -12.10 -9.54
C PRO A 260 -0.47 -11.43 -10.88
N VAL A 261 -1.71 -11.59 -11.31
CA VAL A 261 -2.23 -11.01 -12.55
C VAL A 261 -3.53 -10.31 -12.23
N LEU A 262 -3.68 -9.09 -12.72
CA LEU A 262 -4.94 -8.35 -12.71
C LEU A 262 -5.36 -8.12 -14.16
N GLU A 263 -6.43 -8.78 -14.58
CA GLU A 263 -7.04 -8.66 -15.90
C GLU A 263 -8.37 -7.94 -15.77
N VAL A 264 -8.56 -6.88 -16.55
CA VAL A 264 -9.75 -6.05 -16.50
C VAL A 264 -10.41 -5.99 -17.87
N ASN A 265 -11.65 -6.44 -17.97
CA ASN A 265 -12.51 -6.15 -19.11
C ASN A 265 -13.29 -4.86 -18.79
N ILE A 266 -13.05 -3.80 -19.58
CA ILE A 266 -13.67 -2.49 -19.43
C ILE A 266 -14.91 -2.47 -20.33
N PHE A 267 -16.07 -2.18 -19.77
CA PHE A 267 -17.33 -2.19 -20.52
C PHE A 267 -17.37 -1.05 -21.55
N ASP A 268 -17.89 -1.35 -22.72
CA ASP A 268 -18.12 -0.41 -23.82
C ASP A 268 -16.86 0.39 -24.25
N PHE A 269 -15.67 -0.21 -24.02
CA PHE A 269 -14.38 0.43 -24.27
C PHE A 269 -13.64 -0.19 -25.46
N LYS A 270 -13.29 0.65 -26.46
CA LYS A 270 -12.65 0.18 -27.70
C LYS A 270 -11.25 0.78 -27.96
N LYS A 271 -10.78 1.67 -27.07
CA LYS A 271 -9.48 2.36 -27.27
C LYS A 271 -8.30 1.48 -26.86
N GLU A 272 -7.14 1.68 -27.49
CA GLU A 272 -5.88 1.09 -27.02
C GLU A 272 -5.31 1.92 -25.85
N ILE A 273 -4.92 1.22 -24.77
CA ILE A 273 -4.42 1.85 -23.55
C ILE A 273 -3.10 1.21 -23.06
N TYR A 274 -2.41 0.49 -23.92
CA TYR A 274 -1.08 -0.06 -23.58
C TYR A 274 -0.13 1.04 -23.16
N GLY A 275 0.62 0.79 -22.10
CA GLY A 275 1.55 1.76 -21.54
C GLY A 275 0.92 2.80 -20.60
N LYS A 276 -0.38 3.05 -20.67
CA LYS A 276 -1.08 3.93 -19.73
C LYS A 276 -1.13 3.34 -18.32
N ARG A 277 -1.20 4.19 -17.34
CA ARG A 277 -1.53 3.80 -15.97
C ARG A 277 -3.03 3.97 -15.76
N ILE A 278 -3.64 2.95 -15.18
CA ILE A 278 -5.06 2.98 -14.82
C ILE A 278 -5.23 2.62 -13.36
N LYS A 279 -6.26 3.18 -12.73
CA LYS A 279 -6.68 2.82 -11.38
C LYS A 279 -7.88 1.89 -11.50
N VAL A 280 -7.85 0.77 -10.75
CA VAL A 280 -8.93 -0.22 -10.68
C VAL A 280 -9.42 -0.26 -9.24
N GLU A 281 -10.65 0.20 -9.03
CA GLU A 281 -11.34 0.23 -7.74
C GLU A 281 -12.28 -0.98 -7.64
N PHE A 282 -12.16 -1.74 -6.54
CA PHE A 282 -12.94 -2.96 -6.31
C PHE A 282 -14.24 -2.62 -5.58
N VAL A 283 -15.35 -3.04 -6.17
CA VAL A 283 -16.70 -2.74 -5.67
C VAL A 283 -17.26 -3.95 -4.91
N LYS A 284 -17.40 -5.09 -5.59
CA LYS A 284 -17.97 -6.29 -4.98
C LYS A 284 -17.38 -7.55 -5.62
N LYS A 285 -17.26 -8.61 -4.82
CA LYS A 285 -16.85 -9.92 -5.32
C LYS A 285 -18.03 -10.60 -6.05
N ILE A 286 -17.75 -11.17 -7.22
CA ILE A 286 -18.71 -11.95 -8.00
C ILE A 286 -18.55 -13.42 -7.67
N ARG A 287 -17.29 -13.93 -7.71
CA ARG A 287 -16.97 -15.33 -7.42
C ARG A 287 -15.47 -15.55 -7.22
N ASP A 288 -15.11 -16.74 -6.76
CA ASP A 288 -13.73 -17.23 -6.77
C ASP A 288 -13.28 -17.62 -8.17
N GLU A 289 -11.94 -17.77 -8.36
CA GLU A 289 -11.39 -18.32 -9.60
C GLU A 289 -11.91 -19.74 -9.82
N LYS A 290 -12.18 -20.09 -11.09
CA LYS A 290 -12.64 -21.39 -11.51
C LYS A 290 -11.88 -21.83 -12.76
N LYS A 291 -11.52 -23.09 -12.84
CA LYS A 291 -11.01 -23.73 -14.05
C LYS A 291 -12.20 -24.14 -14.94
N PHE A 292 -12.00 -24.09 -16.23
CA PHE A 292 -13.01 -24.48 -17.23
C PHE A 292 -12.44 -25.54 -18.15
N ASP A 293 -13.26 -26.50 -18.50
CA ASP A 293 -12.87 -27.63 -19.36
C ASP A 293 -12.94 -27.25 -20.86
N SER A 294 -13.69 -26.21 -21.20
CA SER A 294 -13.81 -25.70 -22.57
C SER A 294 -13.80 -24.17 -22.65
N LEU A 295 -13.43 -23.62 -23.81
CA LEU A 295 -13.55 -22.19 -24.10
C LEU A 295 -15.00 -21.71 -24.12
N ASP A 296 -15.94 -22.55 -24.49
CA ASP A 296 -17.36 -22.22 -24.53
C ASP A 296 -17.91 -22.06 -23.11
N ASP A 297 -17.52 -22.93 -22.17
CA ASP A 297 -17.91 -22.79 -20.76
C ASP A 297 -17.30 -21.56 -20.12
N LEU A 298 -16.04 -21.26 -20.42
CA LEU A 298 -15.41 -20.01 -20.01
C LEU A 298 -16.19 -18.79 -20.54
N LYS A 299 -16.54 -18.79 -21.82
CA LYS A 299 -17.30 -17.70 -22.46
C LYS A 299 -18.68 -17.50 -21.83
N LYS A 300 -19.43 -18.59 -21.61
CA LYS A 300 -20.73 -18.55 -20.94
C LYS A 300 -20.60 -17.99 -19.51
N GLN A 301 -19.58 -18.41 -18.77
CA GLN A 301 -19.36 -17.91 -17.41
C GLN A 301 -18.99 -16.43 -17.41
N ILE A 302 -18.12 -15.98 -18.30
CA ILE A 302 -17.76 -14.55 -18.39
C ILE A 302 -19.00 -13.71 -18.70
N ALA A 303 -19.87 -14.15 -19.62
CA ALA A 303 -21.10 -13.45 -19.93
C ALA A 303 -22.01 -13.30 -18.70
N LYS A 304 -22.13 -14.37 -17.88
CA LYS A 304 -22.88 -14.33 -16.62
C LYS A 304 -22.22 -13.35 -15.61
N ASP A 305 -20.89 -13.41 -15.48
CA ASP A 305 -20.15 -12.56 -14.58
C ASP A 305 -20.30 -11.07 -14.96
N VAL A 306 -20.28 -10.74 -16.25
CA VAL A 306 -20.50 -9.37 -16.77
C VAL A 306 -21.90 -8.87 -16.41
N ASN A 307 -22.94 -9.68 -16.55
CA ASN A 307 -24.30 -9.29 -16.15
C ASN A 307 -24.38 -9.02 -14.65
N THR A 308 -23.85 -9.93 -13.83
CA THR A 308 -23.77 -9.74 -12.37
C THR A 308 -22.99 -8.47 -12.00
N ALA A 309 -21.87 -8.17 -12.70
CA ALA A 309 -21.10 -6.96 -12.45
C ALA A 309 -21.93 -5.70 -12.75
N LYS A 310 -22.67 -5.68 -13.86
CA LYS A 310 -23.54 -4.54 -14.23
C LYS A 310 -24.63 -4.30 -13.18
N GLU A 311 -25.29 -5.36 -12.70
CA GLU A 311 -26.28 -5.27 -11.63
C GLU A 311 -25.67 -4.69 -10.34
N GLN A 312 -24.52 -5.23 -9.88
CA GLN A 312 -23.85 -4.75 -8.68
C GLN A 312 -23.40 -3.29 -8.77
N LEU A 313 -22.96 -2.83 -9.96
CA LEU A 313 -22.53 -1.45 -10.18
C LEU A 313 -23.71 -0.47 -10.27
N LEU A 314 -24.88 -0.92 -10.73
CA LEU A 314 -26.13 -0.17 -10.71
C LEU A 314 -26.62 0.05 -9.26
N ASP A 315 -26.61 -1.01 -8.44
CA ASP A 315 -27.04 -0.96 -7.04
C ASP A 315 -26.18 0.01 -6.20
N GLU A 316 -24.91 0.19 -6.55
CA GLU A 316 -24.04 1.13 -5.83
C GLU A 316 -24.29 2.60 -6.19
N LYS A 317 -24.99 2.88 -7.30
CA LYS A 317 -25.35 4.25 -7.70
C LYS A 317 -26.65 4.74 -7.05
N ASN A 318 -27.48 3.81 -6.57
CA ASN A 318 -28.74 4.08 -5.89
C ASN A 318 -28.55 4.11 -4.37
#